data_8dc0cbb73df2b256eac2cd0f63bf1097
#
_entry.id   8dc0cbb73df2b256eac2cd0f63bf1097
#
_cell.length_a   1.000
_cell.length_b   1.000
_cell.length_c   1.000
_cell.angle_alpha   90.00
_cell.angle_beta   90.00
_cell.angle_gamma   90.00
#
_symmetry.space_group_name_H-M   'P 1'
#
loop_
_entity.id
_entity.type
_entity.pdbx_description
1 polymer ?
#
loop_
_entity_poly.entity_id
_entity_poly.type
_entity_poly.pdbx_seq_one_letter_code
_entity_poly.pdbx_strand_id
1 'polypeptide(L)'
;MPVSVISFPFDNSYARLPEAFFQSTKPTPVRAPTMIRYNTALADEIGLGTVPLNSSEGLTILSGNKVAGGSEPLAMAYSGHQFGGFSPELGDGRAILLGEVLLEDGARHDIQLKGAGPTPFSRRGDGRSALGPVLREYVVSEAMAAMGVPTTRALAAVASGEDVFREGPTPGGVFTRVAQSHIRVGTFQWFAARQDHAHLKILAEYVIARHYPEAGQQENPCLGLLAGVVERQAKLIAHWMQLGFIHGVMNTDNMSVAGETIDYGPVSYTHLTL
;
A
#
# COMPACT_ATOMS: atom_id res chain seq x y z
N MET A 1 12.61 4.93 34.08
CA MET A 1 11.41 5.52 33.49
C MET A 1 10.64 4.39 32.82
N PRO A 2 9.31 4.28 32.92
CA PRO A 2 8.58 3.29 32.14
C PRO A 2 8.84 3.56 30.67
N VAL A 3 9.24 2.55 29.92
CA VAL A 3 9.38 2.61 28.48
C VAL A 3 7.96 2.84 27.94
N SER A 4 7.69 4.05 27.42
CA SER A 4 6.41 4.31 26.77
C SER A 4 6.33 3.44 25.52
N VAL A 5 5.43 2.47 25.54
CA VAL A 5 5.20 1.60 24.38
C VAL A 5 4.56 2.46 23.29
N ILE A 6 5.18 2.54 22.11
CA ILE A 6 4.59 3.23 20.96
C ILE A 6 3.26 2.58 20.61
N SER A 7 2.21 3.41 20.55
CA SER A 7 0.88 3.04 20.09
C SER A 7 0.43 4.01 18.99
N PHE A 8 -0.16 3.48 17.93
CA PHE A 8 -0.76 4.29 16.88
C PHE A 8 -2.22 4.65 17.21
N PRO A 9 -2.67 5.84 16.85
CA PRO A 9 -4.08 6.24 16.95
C PRO A 9 -4.88 5.68 15.75
N PHE A 10 -4.81 4.37 15.53
CA PHE A 10 -5.46 3.75 14.39
C PHE A 10 -6.97 3.55 14.60
N ASP A 11 -7.73 3.78 13.53
CA ASP A 11 -9.11 3.33 13.34
C ASP A 11 -9.16 2.34 12.18
N ASN A 12 -8.99 1.05 12.49
CA ASN A 12 -8.76 -0.03 11.52
C ASN A 12 -10.06 -0.45 10.82
N SER A 13 -10.60 0.40 9.95
CA SER A 13 -11.89 0.14 9.30
C SER A 13 -11.85 -1.06 8.35
N TYR A 14 -10.73 -1.28 7.65
CA TYR A 14 -10.57 -2.42 6.74
C TYR A 14 -10.51 -3.76 7.51
N ALA A 15 -9.89 -3.78 8.68
CA ALA A 15 -9.84 -4.97 9.53
C ALA A 15 -11.22 -5.36 10.12
N ARG A 16 -12.20 -4.45 10.08
CA ARG A 16 -13.60 -4.75 10.46
C ARG A 16 -14.44 -5.35 9.33
N LEU A 17 -13.89 -5.44 8.11
CA LEU A 17 -14.54 -6.16 7.01
C LEU A 17 -14.49 -7.68 7.27
N PRO A 18 -15.34 -8.48 6.59
CA PRO A 18 -15.29 -9.94 6.68
C PRO A 18 -13.90 -10.51 6.36
N GLU A 19 -13.54 -11.65 6.98
CA GLU A 19 -12.25 -12.32 6.78
C GLU A 19 -11.93 -12.71 5.33
N ALA A 20 -12.94 -12.72 4.45
CA ALA A 20 -12.74 -12.95 3.01
C ALA A 20 -11.89 -11.87 2.32
N PHE A 21 -11.72 -10.68 2.95
CA PHE A 21 -11.00 -9.53 2.39
C PHE A 21 -9.49 -9.58 2.65
N PHE A 22 -9.06 -10.32 3.66
CA PHE A 22 -7.67 -10.31 4.11
C PHE A 22 -7.29 -11.57 4.89
N GLN A 23 -6.00 -11.69 5.16
CA GLN A 23 -5.47 -12.66 6.12
C GLN A 23 -4.70 -11.93 7.21
N SER A 24 -5.05 -12.15 8.48
CA SER A 24 -4.28 -11.63 9.61
C SER A 24 -2.84 -12.12 9.53
N THR A 25 -1.87 -11.22 9.47
CA THR A 25 -0.48 -11.56 9.20
C THR A 25 0.45 -10.59 9.90
N LYS A 26 1.29 -11.09 10.79
CA LYS A 26 2.30 -10.29 11.46
C LYS A 26 3.57 -10.17 10.60
N PRO A 27 4.26 -9.03 10.64
CA PRO A 27 5.59 -8.91 10.03
C PRO A 27 6.56 -9.94 10.62
N THR A 28 7.50 -10.36 9.78
CA THR A 28 8.61 -11.25 10.20
C THR A 28 9.84 -10.39 10.50
N PRO A 29 10.43 -10.49 11.71
CA PRO A 29 11.59 -9.71 12.09
C PRO A 29 12.75 -9.82 11.11
N VAL A 30 13.55 -8.74 11.00
CA VAL A 30 14.81 -8.68 10.28
C VAL A 30 15.99 -8.59 11.25
N ARG A 31 17.18 -8.99 10.80
CA ARG A 31 18.34 -9.24 11.69
C ARG A 31 18.92 -7.97 12.31
N ALA A 32 19.19 -6.95 11.51
CA ALA A 32 19.92 -5.75 11.94
C ALA A 32 19.37 -4.50 11.23
N PRO A 33 18.14 -4.06 11.57
CA PRO A 33 17.52 -2.93 10.89
C PRO A 33 18.30 -1.65 11.13
N THR A 34 18.43 -0.83 10.07
CA THR A 34 19.03 0.50 10.12
C THR A 34 18.13 1.48 9.36
N MET A 35 17.76 2.58 10.01
CA MET A 35 16.98 3.64 9.36
C MET A 35 17.82 4.33 8.29
N ILE A 36 17.37 4.30 7.06
CA ILE A 36 17.98 5.05 5.96
C ILE A 36 17.33 6.42 5.85
N ARG A 37 16.01 6.45 5.86
CA ARG A 37 15.25 7.71 5.80
C ARG A 37 13.94 7.58 6.56
N TYR A 38 13.59 8.64 7.28
CA TYR A 38 12.29 8.87 7.89
C TYR A 38 11.75 10.22 7.40
N ASN A 39 10.50 10.26 6.99
CA ASN A 39 9.83 11.44 6.47
C ASN A 39 9.02 12.13 7.57
N THR A 40 9.67 13.00 8.31
CA THR A 40 9.05 13.74 9.42
C THR A 40 7.89 14.60 8.93
N ALA A 41 8.05 15.28 7.78
CA ALA A 41 7.00 16.14 7.23
C ALA A 41 5.71 15.35 6.91
N LEU A 42 5.86 14.15 6.32
CA LEU A 42 4.72 13.28 6.07
C LEU A 42 4.11 12.76 7.37
N ALA A 43 4.93 12.43 8.38
CA ALA A 43 4.42 12.01 9.68
C ALA A 43 3.55 13.10 10.33
N ASP A 44 3.98 14.35 10.25
CA ASP A 44 3.20 15.50 10.73
C ASP A 44 1.90 15.66 9.94
N GLU A 45 1.97 15.58 8.59
CA GLU A 45 0.83 15.68 7.68
C GLU A 45 -0.27 14.65 7.98
N ILE A 46 0.12 13.41 8.30
CA ILE A 46 -0.82 12.32 8.58
C ILE A 46 -1.13 12.12 10.08
N GLY A 47 -0.85 13.11 10.92
CA GLY A 47 -1.18 13.09 12.35
C GLY A 47 -0.31 12.16 13.21
N LEU A 48 0.81 11.68 12.71
CA LEU A 48 1.77 10.83 13.43
C LEU A 48 2.98 11.60 13.98
N GLY A 49 3.03 12.91 13.85
CA GLY A 49 4.17 13.75 14.27
C GLY A 49 4.53 13.64 15.75
N THR A 50 3.55 13.36 16.60
CA THR A 50 3.77 13.16 18.05
C THR A 50 4.20 11.73 18.41
N VAL A 51 4.08 10.78 17.48
CA VAL A 51 4.49 9.39 17.67
C VAL A 51 6.01 9.30 17.42
N PRO A 52 6.82 8.82 18.38
CA PRO A 52 8.28 8.87 18.26
C PRO A 52 8.84 7.79 17.31
N LEU A 53 8.39 7.78 16.05
CA LEU A 53 8.78 6.79 15.05
C LEU A 53 10.24 6.94 14.58
N ASN A 54 10.83 8.12 14.75
CA ASN A 54 12.26 8.36 14.49
C ASN A 54 13.14 8.04 15.71
N SER A 55 12.81 6.97 16.45
CA SER A 55 13.53 6.48 17.61
C SER A 55 13.99 5.03 17.40
N SER A 56 14.76 4.49 18.34
CA SER A 56 15.14 3.06 18.29
C SER A 56 13.92 2.15 18.36
N GLU A 57 12.91 2.48 19.14
CA GLU A 57 11.65 1.73 19.19
C GLU A 57 10.87 1.88 17.86
N GLY A 58 10.78 3.10 17.34
CA GLY A 58 10.16 3.34 16.03
C GLY A 58 10.84 2.56 14.91
N LEU A 59 12.17 2.47 14.92
CA LEU A 59 12.91 1.64 13.98
C LEU A 59 12.47 0.16 14.07
N THR A 60 12.26 -0.39 15.28
CA THR A 60 11.81 -1.79 15.42
C THR A 60 10.40 -2.00 14.85
N ILE A 61 9.55 -0.98 14.89
CA ILE A 61 8.20 -1.03 14.31
C ILE A 61 8.27 -0.92 12.78
N LEU A 62 9.00 0.09 12.27
CA LEU A 62 9.11 0.36 10.84
C LEU A 62 9.92 -0.70 10.07
N SER A 63 10.70 -1.52 10.79
CA SER A 63 11.36 -2.71 10.24
C SER A 63 10.49 -3.98 10.29
N GLY A 64 9.36 -3.95 10.99
CA GLY A 64 8.52 -5.12 11.22
C GLY A 64 8.97 -6.02 12.38
N ASN A 65 10.00 -5.62 13.15
CA ASN A 65 10.50 -6.40 14.29
C ASN A 65 9.55 -6.33 15.51
N LYS A 66 8.70 -5.32 15.57
CA LYS A 66 7.70 -5.14 16.63
C LYS A 66 6.38 -4.67 16.03
N VAL A 67 5.29 -5.19 16.53
CA VAL A 67 3.94 -4.67 16.23
C VAL A 67 3.61 -3.62 17.30
N ALA A 68 3.30 -2.41 16.86
CA ALA A 68 2.91 -1.33 17.77
C ALA A 68 1.50 -1.52 18.31
N GLY A 69 1.21 -0.92 19.48
CA GLY A 69 -0.16 -0.86 19.98
C GLY A 69 -1.11 -0.18 18.97
N GLY A 70 -2.37 -0.61 18.93
CA GLY A 70 -3.37 -0.12 17.98
C GLY A 70 -3.29 -0.75 16.57
N SER A 71 -2.21 -1.47 16.23
CA SER A 71 -2.08 -2.13 14.94
C SER A 71 -2.89 -3.43 14.87
N GLU A 72 -3.53 -3.67 13.73
CA GLU A 72 -4.17 -4.94 13.35
C GLU A 72 -3.56 -5.44 12.02
N PRO A 73 -2.34 -6.02 12.06
CA PRO A 73 -1.59 -6.33 10.85
C PRO A 73 -2.28 -7.38 10.00
N LEU A 74 -2.44 -7.08 8.70
CA LEU A 74 -3.11 -7.95 7.74
C LEU A 74 -2.52 -7.84 6.34
N ALA A 75 -2.68 -8.90 5.54
CA ALA A 75 -2.39 -8.94 4.12
C ALA A 75 -3.71 -8.93 3.33
N MET A 76 -3.87 -7.99 2.43
CA MET A 76 -5.10 -7.79 1.65
C MET A 76 -5.20 -8.80 0.51
N ALA A 77 -6.42 -9.31 0.28
CA ALA A 77 -6.73 -10.21 -0.82
C ALA A 77 -7.08 -9.44 -2.10
N TYR A 78 -6.49 -9.82 -3.23
CA TYR A 78 -6.86 -9.31 -4.55
C TYR A 78 -6.41 -10.26 -5.67
N SER A 79 -7.00 -10.11 -6.83
CA SER A 79 -6.64 -10.78 -8.09
C SER A 79 -5.98 -9.76 -9.04
N GLY A 80 -5.56 -10.17 -10.21
CA GLY A 80 -5.10 -9.25 -11.23
C GLY A 80 -4.80 -9.90 -12.57
N HIS A 81 -4.77 -9.08 -13.61
CA HIS A 81 -4.32 -9.49 -14.93
C HIS A 81 -2.83 -9.18 -15.06
N GLN A 82 -2.00 -10.20 -15.13
CA GLN A 82 -0.55 -10.08 -15.26
C GLN A 82 -0.08 -10.84 -16.52
N PHE A 83 0.79 -10.21 -17.31
CA PHE A 83 1.37 -10.80 -18.52
C PHE A 83 0.33 -11.41 -19.51
N GLY A 84 -0.83 -10.73 -19.63
CA GLY A 84 -1.91 -11.18 -20.51
C GLY A 84 -2.79 -12.31 -19.93
N GLY A 85 -2.52 -12.77 -18.71
CA GLY A 85 -3.28 -13.81 -18.03
C GLY A 85 -3.96 -13.31 -16.75
N PHE A 86 -5.11 -13.89 -16.42
CA PHE A 86 -5.76 -13.62 -15.15
C PHE A 86 -5.17 -14.48 -14.03
N SER A 87 -4.67 -13.85 -12.98
CA SER A 87 -4.22 -14.50 -11.75
C SER A 87 -5.30 -14.35 -10.68
N PRO A 88 -6.01 -15.43 -10.32
CA PRO A 88 -7.12 -15.36 -9.37
C PRO A 88 -6.66 -15.13 -7.93
N GLU A 89 -5.39 -15.35 -7.63
CA GLU A 89 -4.83 -15.23 -6.29
C GLU A 89 -3.46 -14.56 -6.34
N LEU A 90 -3.44 -13.25 -6.09
CA LEU A 90 -2.24 -12.44 -5.94
C LEU A 90 -2.07 -12.00 -4.50
N GLY A 91 -2.90 -11.10 -4.02
CA GLY A 91 -2.86 -10.55 -2.67
C GLY A 91 -1.57 -9.82 -2.31
N ASP A 92 -1.49 -9.32 -1.10
CA ASP A 92 -0.29 -8.68 -0.56
C ASP A 92 0.80 -9.71 -0.20
N GLY A 93 1.48 -10.25 -1.20
CA GLY A 93 2.48 -11.31 -1.05
C GLY A 93 3.79 -10.88 -0.35
N ARG A 94 3.99 -9.59 -0.12
CA ARG A 94 5.14 -9.03 0.60
C ARG A 94 4.82 -7.71 1.31
N ALA A 95 3.55 -7.38 1.43
CA ALA A 95 3.10 -6.16 2.07
C ALA A 95 2.14 -6.51 3.21
N ILE A 96 2.17 -5.72 4.28
CA ILE A 96 1.35 -5.93 5.47
C ILE A 96 0.82 -4.56 5.90
N LEU A 97 -0.49 -4.38 5.83
CA LEU A 97 -1.16 -3.21 6.35
C LEU A 97 -1.08 -3.26 7.89
N LEU A 98 -0.53 -2.23 8.51
CA LEU A 98 -0.45 -2.12 9.98
C LEU A 98 -1.74 -1.58 10.58
N GLY A 99 -2.40 -0.68 9.86
CA GLY A 99 -3.61 -0.01 10.29
C GLY A 99 -3.87 1.27 9.50
N GLU A 100 -4.86 2.02 9.94
CA GLU A 100 -5.37 3.21 9.27
C GLU A 100 -5.43 4.38 10.24
N VAL A 101 -4.80 5.49 9.88
CA VAL A 101 -4.95 6.77 10.59
C VAL A 101 -6.19 7.48 10.07
N LEU A 102 -7.02 7.97 10.97
CA LEU A 102 -8.17 8.83 10.67
C LEU A 102 -7.87 10.24 11.20
N LEU A 103 -7.82 11.22 10.31
CA LEU A 103 -7.61 12.62 10.65
C LEU A 103 -8.91 13.30 11.10
N GLU A 104 -8.79 14.44 11.75
CA GLU A 104 -9.94 15.23 12.26
C GLU A 104 -10.86 15.72 11.14
N ASP A 105 -10.35 15.94 9.93
CA ASP A 105 -11.11 16.33 8.75
C ASP A 105 -11.82 15.14 8.06
N GLY A 106 -11.65 13.93 8.61
CA GLY A 106 -12.20 12.69 8.06
C GLY A 106 -11.31 12.01 7.02
N ALA A 107 -10.18 12.58 6.65
CA ALA A 107 -9.23 11.93 5.73
C ALA A 107 -8.64 10.68 6.41
N ARG A 108 -8.49 9.62 5.64
CA ARG A 108 -7.99 8.32 6.11
C ARG A 108 -6.76 7.90 5.33
N HIS A 109 -5.74 7.43 6.04
CA HIS A 109 -4.49 6.98 5.47
C HIS A 109 -4.11 5.59 5.97
N ASP A 110 -3.88 4.69 5.05
CA ASP A 110 -3.34 3.35 5.30
C ASP A 110 -1.83 3.44 5.56
N ILE A 111 -1.34 2.73 6.58
CA ILE A 111 0.09 2.56 6.85
C ILE A 111 0.46 1.10 6.58
N GLN A 112 1.30 0.86 5.59
CA GLN A 112 1.65 -0.47 5.13
C GLN A 112 3.18 -0.68 5.11
N LEU A 113 3.65 -1.82 5.63
CA LEU A 113 5.04 -2.27 5.43
C LEU A 113 5.14 -3.12 4.17
N LYS A 114 6.13 -2.83 3.31
CA LYS A 114 6.45 -3.61 2.11
C LYS A 114 7.85 -4.20 2.23
N GLY A 115 7.96 -5.52 2.07
CA GLY A 115 9.19 -6.28 2.31
C GLY A 115 9.33 -6.82 3.74
N ALA A 116 8.25 -6.78 4.52
CA ALA A 116 8.26 -7.16 5.95
C ALA A 116 8.08 -8.67 6.21
N GLY A 117 8.26 -9.51 5.21
CA GLY A 117 8.23 -10.97 5.33
C GLY A 117 7.07 -11.63 4.59
N PRO A 118 7.03 -12.97 4.61
CA PRO A 118 6.03 -13.73 3.87
C PRO A 118 4.63 -13.57 4.47
N THR A 119 3.65 -13.63 3.58
CA THR A 119 2.22 -13.66 3.88
C THR A 119 1.60 -14.92 3.25
N PRO A 120 0.34 -15.26 3.55
CA PRO A 120 -0.36 -16.33 2.84
C PRO A 120 -0.41 -16.15 1.31
N PHE A 121 -0.26 -14.92 0.82
CA PHE A 121 -0.25 -14.58 -0.62
C PHE A 121 1.15 -14.58 -1.27
N SER A 122 2.20 -14.98 -0.56
CA SER A 122 3.59 -14.91 -1.08
C SER A 122 3.91 -15.92 -2.18
N ARG A 123 3.03 -16.89 -2.46
CA ARG A 123 3.22 -17.91 -3.52
C ARG A 123 4.60 -18.56 -3.50
N ARG A 124 5.08 -18.98 -2.30
CA ARG A 124 6.41 -19.52 -1.99
C ARG A 124 7.56 -18.48 -2.04
N GLY A 125 7.26 -17.19 -2.22
CA GLY A 125 8.26 -16.12 -2.09
C GLY A 125 8.63 -15.86 -0.63
N ASP A 126 9.77 -15.20 -0.44
CA ASP A 126 10.29 -14.84 0.88
C ASP A 126 9.56 -13.64 1.53
N GLY A 127 8.67 -12.97 0.79
CA GLY A 127 7.98 -11.77 1.25
C GLY A 127 8.90 -10.57 1.52
N ARG A 128 10.17 -10.65 1.12
CA ARG A 128 11.19 -9.61 1.31
C ARG A 128 11.31 -8.71 0.09
N SER A 129 11.88 -7.54 0.28
CA SER A 129 12.22 -6.59 -0.78
C SER A 129 13.72 -6.32 -0.79
N ALA A 130 14.31 -6.24 -1.98
CA ALA A 130 15.66 -5.72 -2.12
C ALA A 130 15.67 -4.21 -1.83
N LEU A 131 16.79 -3.72 -1.30
CA LEU A 131 16.93 -2.32 -0.90
C LEU A 131 16.81 -1.34 -2.08
N GLY A 132 17.34 -1.69 -3.26
CA GLY A 132 17.23 -0.85 -4.46
C GLY A 132 15.79 -0.49 -4.82
N PRO A 133 14.87 -1.46 -4.97
CA PRO A 133 13.44 -1.22 -5.11
C PRO A 133 12.81 -0.36 -4.00
N VAL A 134 13.19 -0.56 -2.73
CA VAL A 134 12.72 0.25 -1.60
C VAL A 134 13.11 1.72 -1.78
N LEU A 135 14.39 1.99 -2.09
CA LEU A 135 14.88 3.35 -2.28
C LEU A 135 14.27 4.02 -3.52
N ARG A 136 14.10 3.26 -4.61
CA ARG A 136 13.45 3.78 -5.82
C ARG A 136 12.00 4.18 -5.52
N GLU A 137 11.22 3.31 -4.86
CA GLU A 137 9.83 3.62 -4.53
C GLU A 137 9.75 4.84 -3.61
N TYR A 138 10.64 4.95 -2.62
CA TYR A 138 10.73 6.12 -1.74
C TYR A 138 10.98 7.41 -2.53
N VAL A 139 12.03 7.44 -3.35
CA VAL A 139 12.44 8.65 -4.08
C VAL A 139 11.38 9.04 -5.12
N VAL A 140 10.88 8.08 -5.89
CA VAL A 140 9.95 8.37 -6.98
C VAL A 140 8.59 8.78 -6.44
N SER A 141 8.04 8.12 -5.40
CA SER A 141 6.74 8.49 -4.83
C SER A 141 6.77 9.90 -4.23
N GLU A 142 7.83 10.27 -3.50
CA GLU A 142 7.94 11.62 -2.94
C GLU A 142 8.21 12.69 -4.01
N ALA A 143 8.95 12.36 -5.07
CA ALA A 143 9.12 13.25 -6.21
C ALA A 143 7.78 13.49 -6.94
N MET A 144 7.01 12.44 -7.19
CA MET A 144 5.70 12.54 -7.80
C MET A 144 4.72 13.35 -6.94
N ALA A 145 4.73 13.15 -5.62
CA ALA A 145 3.93 13.96 -4.70
C ALA A 145 4.32 15.44 -4.75
N ALA A 146 5.63 15.74 -4.77
CA ALA A 146 6.13 17.11 -4.89
C ALA A 146 5.74 17.80 -6.22
N MET A 147 5.52 17.02 -7.27
CA MET A 147 5.01 17.50 -8.57
C MET A 147 3.47 17.55 -8.63
N GLY A 148 2.76 17.27 -7.53
CA GLY A 148 1.31 17.33 -7.44
C GLY A 148 0.59 16.10 -8.02
N VAL A 149 1.30 15.02 -8.33
CA VAL A 149 0.69 13.78 -8.81
C VAL A 149 0.08 13.01 -7.64
N PRO A 150 -1.19 12.59 -7.69
CA PRO A 150 -1.75 11.67 -6.70
C PRO A 150 -0.95 10.37 -6.65
N THR A 151 -0.41 10.04 -5.49
CA THR A 151 0.50 8.92 -5.33
C THR A 151 0.53 8.42 -3.89
N THR A 152 0.84 7.14 -3.71
CA THR A 152 1.26 6.65 -2.41
C THR A 152 2.51 7.41 -1.95
N ARG A 153 2.66 7.58 -0.65
CA ARG A 153 3.72 8.36 -0.02
C ARG A 153 4.70 7.47 0.72
N ALA A 154 5.87 7.97 0.98
CA ALA A 154 6.97 7.25 1.63
C ALA A 154 7.21 7.78 3.05
N LEU A 155 6.86 7.01 4.09
CA LEU A 155 7.10 7.39 5.47
C LEU A 155 8.51 7.00 5.92
N ALA A 156 8.95 5.77 5.60
CA ALA A 156 10.27 5.30 5.99
C ALA A 156 10.87 4.31 4.99
N ALA A 157 12.21 4.33 4.89
CA ALA A 157 13.02 3.30 4.26
C ALA A 157 14.02 2.77 5.28
N VAL A 158 14.03 1.45 5.46
CA VAL A 158 14.88 0.75 6.44
C VAL A 158 15.70 -0.31 5.70
N ALA A 159 17.02 -0.37 5.93
CA ALA A 159 17.82 -1.53 5.55
C ALA A 159 17.56 -2.68 6.54
N SER A 160 17.40 -3.90 6.06
CA SER A 160 17.05 -5.06 6.92
C SER A 160 18.28 -5.65 7.65
N GLY A 161 19.50 -5.38 7.17
CA GLY A 161 20.72 -6.04 7.62
C GLY A 161 20.82 -7.51 7.20
N GLU A 162 20.04 -7.91 6.22
CA GLU A 162 20.00 -9.23 5.61
C GLU A 162 20.06 -9.11 4.09
N ASP A 163 20.63 -10.12 3.44
CA ASP A 163 20.52 -10.25 1.99
C ASP A 163 19.23 -10.95 1.60
N VAL A 164 18.65 -10.51 0.48
CA VAL A 164 17.57 -11.20 -0.24
C VAL A 164 18.15 -11.80 -1.53
N PHE A 165 17.73 -13.00 -1.85
CA PHE A 165 18.19 -13.68 -3.07
C PHE A 165 17.23 -13.40 -4.22
N ARG A 166 17.77 -12.86 -5.31
CA ARG A 166 17.07 -12.65 -6.59
C ARG A 166 17.91 -13.31 -7.71
N GLU A 167 18.64 -12.55 -8.52
CA GLU A 167 19.68 -13.07 -9.43
C GLU A 167 21.00 -13.36 -8.68
N GLY A 168 21.10 -12.93 -7.42
CA GLY A 168 22.20 -13.09 -6.50
C GLY A 168 21.86 -12.47 -5.15
N PRO A 169 22.77 -12.54 -4.15
CA PRO A 169 22.57 -11.88 -2.87
C PRO A 169 22.55 -10.36 -3.08
N THR A 170 21.54 -9.71 -2.55
CA THR A 170 21.30 -8.28 -2.66
C THR A 170 20.82 -7.75 -1.32
N PRO A 171 21.33 -6.61 -0.80
CA PRO A 171 20.85 -6.05 0.45
C PRO A 171 19.33 -5.92 0.49
N GLY A 172 18.75 -6.36 1.60
CA GLY A 172 17.30 -6.29 1.82
C GLY A 172 16.87 -4.97 2.47
N GLY A 173 15.61 -4.63 2.31
CA GLY A 173 15.01 -3.45 2.93
C GLY A 173 13.53 -3.59 3.18
N VAL A 174 13.02 -2.75 4.08
CA VAL A 174 11.60 -2.60 4.39
C VAL A 174 11.18 -1.17 4.07
N PHE A 175 10.10 -1.02 3.36
CA PHE A 175 9.51 0.26 2.98
C PHE A 175 8.20 0.48 3.75
N THR A 176 8.05 1.64 4.39
CA THR A 176 6.78 2.05 4.98
C THR A 176 6.06 2.96 4.01
N ARG A 177 4.98 2.45 3.45
CA ARG A 177 4.13 3.12 2.47
C ARG A 177 2.87 3.67 3.14
N VAL A 178 2.48 4.87 2.71
CA VAL A 178 1.24 5.52 3.11
C VAL A 178 0.38 5.73 1.87
N ALA A 179 -0.92 5.52 1.99
CA ALA A 179 -1.88 5.74 0.91
C ALA A 179 -3.24 6.16 1.47
N GLN A 180 -4.07 6.85 0.67
CA GLN A 180 -5.47 7.02 1.03
C GLN A 180 -6.18 5.66 1.16
N SER A 181 -5.74 4.68 0.37
CA SER A 181 -6.19 3.29 0.45
C SER A 181 -5.29 2.39 -0.39
N HIS A 182 -5.09 1.16 0.08
CA HIS A 182 -4.43 0.11 -0.71
C HIS A 182 -5.43 -0.79 -1.46
N ILE A 183 -6.71 -0.43 -1.49
CA ILE A 183 -7.74 -1.15 -2.26
C ILE A 183 -7.47 -0.95 -3.75
N ARG A 184 -7.45 -2.05 -4.50
CA ARG A 184 -7.12 -2.09 -5.93
C ARG A 184 -8.34 -2.46 -6.74
N VAL A 185 -8.32 -2.20 -8.03
CA VAL A 185 -9.31 -2.77 -8.97
C VAL A 185 -9.31 -4.30 -8.85
N GLY A 186 -8.13 -4.89 -8.64
CA GLY A 186 -7.97 -6.32 -8.38
C GLY A 186 -8.70 -6.85 -7.15
N THR A 187 -8.98 -6.01 -6.14
CA THR A 187 -9.78 -6.40 -4.97
C THR A 187 -11.23 -6.70 -5.36
N PHE A 188 -11.80 -5.91 -6.28
CA PHE A 188 -13.13 -6.19 -6.85
C PHE A 188 -13.12 -7.48 -7.69
N GLN A 189 -12.04 -7.71 -8.45
CA GLN A 189 -11.91 -8.92 -9.26
C GLN A 189 -11.77 -10.19 -8.40
N TRP A 190 -11.21 -10.09 -7.19
CA TRP A 190 -11.13 -11.20 -6.25
C TRP A 190 -12.51 -11.81 -5.96
N PHE A 191 -13.49 -10.98 -5.69
CA PHE A 191 -14.86 -11.41 -5.42
C PHE A 191 -15.64 -11.72 -6.70
N ALA A 192 -15.50 -10.89 -7.73
CA ALA A 192 -16.19 -11.08 -9.00
C ALA A 192 -15.84 -12.42 -9.67
N ALA A 193 -14.55 -12.79 -9.70
CA ALA A 193 -14.11 -14.07 -10.27
C ALA A 193 -14.61 -15.30 -9.50
N ARG A 194 -14.94 -15.13 -8.22
CA ARG A 194 -15.52 -16.16 -7.35
C ARG A 194 -17.06 -16.16 -7.33
N GLN A 195 -17.67 -15.25 -8.09
CA GLN A 195 -19.13 -15.00 -8.09
C GLN A 195 -19.68 -14.65 -6.69
N ASP A 196 -18.82 -14.09 -5.83
CA ASP A 196 -19.16 -13.70 -4.48
C ASP A 196 -19.77 -12.27 -4.48
N HIS A 197 -21.01 -12.19 -4.92
CA HIS A 197 -21.72 -10.93 -5.04
C HIS A 197 -22.00 -10.25 -3.70
N ALA A 198 -22.08 -11.04 -2.61
CA ALA A 198 -22.33 -10.49 -1.27
C ALA A 198 -21.12 -9.66 -0.79
N HIS A 199 -19.92 -10.21 -0.85
CA HIS A 199 -18.71 -9.46 -0.48
C HIS A 199 -18.36 -8.37 -1.50
N LEU A 200 -18.65 -8.58 -2.80
CA LEU A 200 -18.49 -7.53 -3.81
C LEU A 200 -19.34 -6.30 -3.49
N LYS A 201 -20.58 -6.50 -3.02
CA LYS A 201 -21.45 -5.42 -2.58
C LYS A 201 -20.89 -4.71 -1.35
N ILE A 202 -20.45 -5.47 -0.33
CA ILE A 202 -19.81 -4.90 0.87
C ILE A 202 -18.59 -4.04 0.48
N LEU A 203 -17.74 -4.53 -0.44
CA LEU A 203 -16.60 -3.77 -0.94
C LEU A 203 -17.03 -2.47 -1.62
N ALA A 204 -18.04 -2.53 -2.49
CA ALA A 204 -18.54 -1.35 -3.19
C ALA A 204 -19.07 -0.30 -2.20
N GLU A 205 -19.87 -0.71 -1.22
CA GLU A 205 -20.40 0.17 -0.17
C GLU A 205 -19.27 0.79 0.67
N TYR A 206 -18.26 0.00 1.06
CA TYR A 206 -17.10 0.48 1.79
C TYR A 206 -16.28 1.51 0.98
N VAL A 207 -16.00 1.23 -0.29
CA VAL A 207 -15.24 2.14 -1.16
C VAL A 207 -16.03 3.41 -1.47
N ILE A 208 -17.34 3.32 -1.67
CA ILE A 208 -18.21 4.49 -1.83
C ILE A 208 -18.12 5.37 -0.59
N ALA A 209 -18.36 4.81 0.58
CA ALA A 209 -18.31 5.58 1.84
C ALA A 209 -16.96 6.24 2.08
N ARG A 210 -15.87 5.60 1.69
CA ARG A 210 -14.51 6.07 1.95
C ARG A 210 -13.99 7.07 0.91
N HIS A 211 -14.28 6.86 -0.37
CA HIS A 211 -13.63 7.57 -1.47
C HIS A 211 -14.57 8.31 -2.42
N TYR A 212 -15.85 7.93 -2.44
CA TYR A 212 -16.84 8.41 -3.42
C TYR A 212 -18.21 8.67 -2.78
N PRO A 213 -18.29 9.43 -1.66
CA PRO A 213 -19.54 9.61 -0.93
C PRO A 213 -20.65 10.19 -1.80
N GLU A 214 -20.32 10.96 -2.82
CA GLU A 214 -21.25 11.50 -3.82
C GLU A 214 -21.89 10.42 -4.68
N ALA A 215 -21.19 9.31 -4.94
CA ALA A 215 -21.77 8.18 -5.66
C ALA A 215 -22.89 7.50 -4.88
N GLY A 216 -22.82 7.53 -3.53
CA GLY A 216 -23.86 6.99 -2.66
C GLY A 216 -25.21 7.73 -2.76
N GLN A 217 -25.22 8.94 -3.31
CA GLN A 217 -26.40 9.78 -3.50
C GLN A 217 -27.07 9.57 -4.87
N GLN A 218 -26.47 8.79 -5.76
CA GLN A 218 -26.97 8.56 -7.10
C GLN A 218 -28.03 7.43 -7.11
N GLU A 219 -28.90 7.43 -8.13
CA GLU A 219 -29.89 6.38 -8.34
C GLU A 219 -29.23 4.98 -8.41
N ASN A 220 -28.05 4.89 -9.03
CA ASN A 220 -27.23 3.67 -9.05
C ASN A 220 -25.83 3.95 -8.47
N PRO A 221 -25.62 3.76 -7.16
CA PRO A 221 -24.34 4.02 -6.51
C PRO A 221 -23.15 3.24 -7.09
N CYS A 222 -23.37 2.00 -7.55
CA CYS A 222 -22.31 1.18 -8.15
C CYS A 222 -21.85 1.75 -9.51
N LEU A 223 -22.77 2.27 -10.31
CA LEU A 223 -22.42 2.95 -11.56
C LEU A 223 -21.70 4.27 -11.27
N GLY A 224 -22.13 5.01 -10.25
CA GLY A 224 -21.45 6.20 -9.77
C GLY A 224 -20.02 5.92 -9.31
N LEU A 225 -19.82 4.83 -8.55
CA LEU A 225 -18.49 4.37 -8.16
C LEU A 225 -17.61 4.05 -9.38
N LEU A 226 -18.13 3.27 -10.34
CA LEU A 226 -17.39 2.93 -11.56
C LEU A 226 -16.98 4.18 -12.33
N ALA A 227 -17.90 5.11 -12.54
CA ALA A 227 -17.62 6.38 -13.22
C ALA A 227 -16.57 7.20 -12.48
N GLY A 228 -16.65 7.30 -11.16
CA GLY A 228 -15.68 8.02 -10.32
C GLY A 228 -14.27 7.40 -10.38
N VAL A 229 -14.15 6.07 -10.33
CA VAL A 229 -12.86 5.38 -10.47
C VAL A 229 -12.28 5.62 -11.86
N VAL A 230 -13.07 5.50 -12.92
CA VAL A 230 -12.64 5.76 -14.31
C VAL A 230 -12.14 7.20 -14.44
N GLU A 231 -12.88 8.17 -13.91
CA GLU A 231 -12.48 9.59 -13.97
C GLU A 231 -11.17 9.86 -13.24
N ARG A 232 -10.99 9.33 -12.01
CA ARG A 232 -9.73 9.51 -11.26
C ARG A 232 -8.56 8.85 -11.97
N GLN A 233 -8.72 7.66 -12.52
CA GLN A 233 -7.66 6.97 -13.28
C GLN A 233 -7.32 7.72 -14.57
N ALA A 234 -8.31 8.24 -15.30
CA ALA A 234 -8.07 9.03 -16.51
C ALA A 234 -7.29 10.31 -16.20
N LYS A 235 -7.66 11.03 -15.13
CA LYS A 235 -6.94 12.24 -14.68
C LYS A 235 -5.50 11.91 -14.25
N LEU A 236 -5.31 10.81 -13.51
CA LEU A 236 -4.00 10.36 -13.05
C LEU A 236 -3.08 10.06 -14.24
N ILE A 237 -3.54 9.28 -15.21
CA ILE A 237 -2.76 8.90 -16.40
C ILE A 237 -2.46 10.14 -17.26
N ALA A 238 -3.43 11.04 -17.43
CA ALA A 238 -3.19 12.30 -18.15
C ALA A 238 -2.10 13.13 -17.47
N HIS A 239 -2.08 13.19 -16.14
CA HIS A 239 -1.04 13.89 -15.38
C HIS A 239 0.33 13.23 -15.56
N TRP A 240 0.42 11.88 -15.53
CA TRP A 240 1.67 11.16 -15.85
C TRP A 240 2.20 11.52 -17.24
N MET A 241 1.33 11.52 -18.23
CA MET A 241 1.70 11.85 -19.62
C MET A 241 2.25 13.28 -19.75
N GLN A 242 1.69 14.25 -19.02
CA GLN A 242 2.20 15.63 -18.97
C GLN A 242 3.62 15.72 -18.41
N LEU A 243 3.98 14.84 -17.47
CA LEU A 243 5.31 14.79 -16.88
C LEU A 243 6.29 13.88 -17.64
N GLY A 244 5.82 13.20 -18.69
CA GLY A 244 6.61 12.18 -19.39
C GLY A 244 6.82 10.90 -18.59
N PHE A 245 5.98 10.66 -17.58
CA PHE A 245 6.05 9.43 -16.78
C PHE A 245 5.17 8.33 -17.39
N ILE A 246 5.74 7.13 -17.51
CA ILE A 246 5.02 5.93 -17.95
C ILE A 246 5.17 4.87 -16.86
N HIS A 247 4.06 4.48 -16.24
CA HIS A 247 4.08 3.44 -15.20
C HIS A 247 4.49 2.07 -15.77
N GLY A 248 4.04 1.73 -16.96
CA GLY A 248 4.42 0.52 -17.70
C GLY A 248 3.82 -0.80 -17.19
N VAL A 249 3.21 -0.84 -16.00
CA VAL A 249 2.62 -2.06 -15.41
C VAL A 249 1.25 -1.71 -14.82
N MET A 250 0.31 -1.29 -15.69
CA MET A 250 -1.06 -0.91 -15.33
C MET A 250 -1.99 -2.12 -15.28
N ASN A 251 -1.55 -3.17 -14.59
CA ASN A 251 -2.41 -4.30 -14.27
C ASN A 251 -3.44 -3.91 -13.21
N THR A 252 -4.53 -4.63 -13.11
CA THR A 252 -5.61 -4.34 -12.14
C THR A 252 -5.18 -4.48 -10.67
N ASP A 253 -4.11 -5.21 -10.41
CA ASP A 253 -3.42 -5.29 -9.11
C ASP A 253 -2.50 -4.08 -8.83
N ASN A 254 -2.23 -3.24 -9.83
CA ASN A 254 -1.45 -2.00 -9.69
C ASN A 254 -2.29 -0.74 -9.93
N MET A 255 -3.60 -0.84 -9.84
CA MET A 255 -4.51 0.29 -9.98
C MET A 255 -5.29 0.50 -8.67
N SER A 256 -4.91 1.56 -7.92
CA SER A 256 -5.63 1.96 -6.72
C SER A 256 -6.99 2.56 -7.07
N VAL A 257 -8.04 2.12 -6.38
CA VAL A 257 -9.39 2.72 -6.54
C VAL A 257 -9.45 4.15 -6.01
N ALA A 258 -8.50 4.56 -5.17
CA ALA A 258 -8.39 5.94 -4.70
C ALA A 258 -7.87 6.90 -5.78
N GLY A 259 -7.33 6.38 -6.91
CA GLY A 259 -6.76 7.19 -7.98
C GLY A 259 -5.33 7.67 -7.69
N GLU A 260 -4.60 6.92 -6.86
CA GLU A 260 -3.19 7.17 -6.55
C GLU A 260 -2.28 6.24 -7.34
N THR A 261 -1.11 6.75 -7.73
CA THR A 261 -0.03 5.93 -8.29
C THR A 261 0.50 4.99 -7.22
N ILE A 262 0.62 3.71 -7.53
CA ILE A 262 1.09 2.68 -6.60
C ILE A 262 2.07 1.75 -7.30
N ASP A 263 2.99 1.15 -6.52
CA ASP A 263 3.90 0.10 -6.99
C ASP A 263 4.82 0.55 -8.14
N TYR A 264 5.68 1.52 -7.87
CA TYR A 264 6.75 1.96 -8.77
C TYR A 264 7.75 0.84 -9.04
N GLY A 265 7.38 -0.06 -9.93
CA GLY A 265 8.15 -1.22 -10.30
C GLY A 265 9.45 -0.88 -11.05
N PRO A 266 10.34 -1.86 -11.23
CA PRO A 266 11.45 -1.72 -12.17
C PRO A 266 10.84 -1.77 -13.57
N VAL A 267 10.50 -0.64 -14.11
CA VAL A 267 10.05 -0.62 -15.48
C VAL A 267 11.28 -0.44 -16.34
N SER A 268 11.35 -1.28 -17.30
CA SER A 268 12.33 -1.23 -18.37
C SER A 268 12.02 -0.08 -19.34
N TYR A 269 11.91 1.17 -18.81
CA TYR A 269 11.75 2.36 -19.66
C TYR A 269 12.98 2.69 -20.46
N THR A 270 14.10 2.04 -20.18
CA THR A 270 15.34 2.21 -20.93
C THR A 270 15.24 1.77 -22.38
N HIS A 271 14.09 1.24 -22.81
CA HIS A 271 13.89 0.74 -24.18
C HIS A 271 12.79 1.44 -24.96
N LEU A 272 12.12 2.45 -24.38
CA LEU A 272 11.30 3.37 -25.18
C LEU A 272 12.22 4.44 -25.78
N THR A 273 12.97 4.08 -26.81
CA THR A 273 13.45 5.06 -27.77
C THR A 273 12.25 5.57 -28.54
N LEU A 274 11.92 6.84 -28.29
CA LEU A 274 11.00 7.62 -29.13
C LEU A 274 11.55 7.69 -30.55
#